data_86ea2fbc38626d84fb4ee2b945d01808
#
_entry.id   86ea2fbc38626d84fb4ee2b945d01808
#
_cell.length_a   1.000
_cell.length_b   1.000
_cell.length_c   1.000
_cell.angle_alpha   90.00
_cell.angle_beta   90.00
_cell.angle_gamma   90.00
#
_symmetry.space_group_name_H-M   'P 1'
#
loop_
_entity.id
_entity.type
_entity.pdbx_description
1 polymer ?
#
loop_
_entity_poly.entity_id
_entity_poly.type
_entity_poly.pdbx_seq_one_letter_code
_entity_poly.pdbx_strand_id
1 'polypeptide(L)'
;MARDTADGFVHDKFSPVREALDANLASGGDIGAAFCATLERETVVDIWGGFADEARTRPWEENTIVNVYSTTKTMTALTALLVADRGELDFD
;
A
#
# COMPACT_ATOMS: atom_id res chain seq x y z
N MET A 1 -21.39 -5.97 0.91
CA MET A 1 -20.98 -4.78 1.64
C MET A 1 -19.89 -4.04 0.90
N ALA A 2 -19.84 -2.73 1.08
CA ALA A 2 -18.86 -1.88 0.40
C ALA A 2 -17.40 -2.27 0.69
N ARG A 3 -17.14 -3.04 1.75
CA ARG A 3 -15.78 -3.42 2.14
C ARG A 3 -15.16 -4.51 1.27
N ASP A 4 -15.95 -5.10 0.38
CA ASP A 4 -15.45 -6.11 -0.58
C ASP A 4 -14.88 -5.44 -1.84
N THR A 5 -14.93 -4.12 -1.93
CA THR A 5 -14.44 -3.37 -3.07
C THR A 5 -13.46 -2.29 -2.61
N ALA A 6 -12.50 -1.99 -3.46
CA ALA A 6 -11.51 -0.98 -3.18
C ALA A 6 -12.04 0.43 -3.42
N ASP A 7 -11.68 1.33 -2.53
CA ASP A 7 -11.86 2.77 -2.70
C ASP A 7 -10.59 3.37 -3.28
N GLY A 8 -10.65 4.64 -3.67
CA GLY A 8 -9.49 5.37 -4.15
C GLY A 8 -9.45 5.50 -5.66
N PHE A 9 -8.26 5.74 -6.18
CA PHE A 9 -8.05 6.07 -7.58
C PHE A 9 -7.24 5.00 -8.31
N VAL A 10 -7.65 4.69 -9.55
CA VAL A 10 -6.85 3.89 -10.45
C VAL A 10 -7.00 4.46 -11.87
N HIS A 11 -5.86 4.67 -12.53
CA HIS A 11 -5.87 5.06 -13.95
C HIS A 11 -6.42 3.90 -14.78
N ASP A 12 -7.21 4.21 -15.80
CA ASP A 12 -7.93 3.20 -16.61
C ASP A 12 -7.04 2.05 -17.10
N LYS A 13 -5.82 2.35 -17.49
CA LYS A 13 -4.87 1.32 -17.94
C LYS A 13 -4.54 0.28 -16.88
N PHE A 14 -4.73 0.64 -15.61
CA PHE A 14 -4.38 -0.20 -14.47
C PHE A 14 -5.62 -0.75 -13.76
N SER A 15 -6.80 -0.66 -14.38
CA SER A 15 -8.03 -1.20 -13.80
C SER A 15 -7.92 -2.68 -13.38
N PRO A 16 -7.13 -3.55 -14.07
CA PRO A 16 -6.94 -4.91 -13.58
C PRO A 16 -6.35 -5.01 -12.17
N VAL A 17 -5.60 -4.00 -11.73
CA VAL A 17 -5.07 -3.96 -10.36
C VAL A 17 -6.20 -3.83 -9.34
N ARG A 18 -7.16 -2.94 -9.61
CA ARG A 18 -8.34 -2.80 -8.77
C ARG A 18 -9.14 -4.09 -8.74
N GLU A 19 -9.33 -4.71 -9.90
CA GLU A 19 -10.07 -5.97 -9.98
C GLU A 19 -9.40 -7.07 -9.16
N ALA A 20 -8.08 -7.13 -9.18
CA ALA A 20 -7.34 -8.11 -8.38
C ALA A 20 -7.50 -7.87 -6.89
N LEU A 21 -7.45 -6.61 -6.44
CA LEU A 21 -7.66 -6.27 -5.04
C LEU A 21 -9.09 -6.60 -4.62
N ASP A 22 -10.08 -6.22 -5.43
CA ASP A 22 -11.48 -6.51 -5.16
C ASP A 22 -11.70 -8.03 -5.00
N ALA A 23 -11.10 -8.83 -5.87
CA ALA A 23 -11.21 -10.27 -5.80
C ALA A 23 -10.61 -10.83 -4.51
N ASN A 24 -9.47 -10.31 -4.09
CA ASN A 24 -8.82 -10.74 -2.85
C ASN A 24 -9.67 -10.38 -1.62
N LEU A 25 -10.28 -9.20 -1.62
CA LEU A 25 -11.15 -8.79 -0.52
C LEU A 25 -12.43 -9.61 -0.48
N ALA A 26 -13.06 -9.84 -1.64
CA ALA A 26 -14.31 -10.59 -1.73
C ALA A 26 -14.13 -12.06 -1.35
N SER A 27 -12.99 -12.66 -1.67
CA SER A 27 -12.72 -14.05 -1.33
C SER A 27 -12.38 -14.28 0.14
N GLY A 28 -12.10 -13.19 0.88
CA GLY A 28 -11.65 -13.29 2.26
C GLY A 28 -10.16 -13.64 2.40
N GLY A 29 -9.42 -13.65 1.29
CA GLY A 29 -7.97 -13.88 1.32
C GLY A 29 -7.22 -12.78 2.05
N ASP A 30 -7.73 -11.54 1.96
CA ASP A 30 -7.22 -10.40 2.68
C ASP A 30 -8.33 -9.79 3.53
N ILE A 31 -8.01 -9.41 4.76
CA ILE A 31 -8.95 -8.70 5.63
C ILE A 31 -9.03 -7.24 5.17
N GLY A 32 -7.90 -6.65 4.90
CA GLY A 32 -7.79 -5.31 4.37
C GLY A 32 -6.44 -5.13 3.73
N ALA A 33 -6.36 -4.17 2.81
CA ALA A 33 -5.12 -3.92 2.09
C ALA A 33 -5.12 -2.53 1.46
N ALA A 34 -3.93 -2.05 1.13
CA ALA A 34 -3.75 -0.84 0.37
C ALA A 34 -2.62 -1.04 -0.63
N PHE A 35 -2.74 -0.37 -1.75
CA PHE A 35 -1.72 -0.43 -2.79
C PHE A 35 -1.59 0.92 -3.46
N CYS A 36 -0.36 1.38 -3.65
CA CYS A 36 -0.08 2.63 -4.34
C CYS A 36 1.07 2.41 -5.31
N ALA A 37 0.93 2.94 -6.51
CA ALA A 37 1.97 2.89 -7.51
C ALA A 37 2.09 4.23 -8.24
N THR A 38 3.33 4.62 -8.51
CA THR A 38 3.67 5.82 -9.27
C THR A 38 4.43 5.41 -10.52
N LEU A 39 4.09 6.03 -11.63
CA LEU A 39 4.79 5.84 -12.88
C LEU A 39 5.16 7.20 -13.44
N GLU A 40 6.45 7.40 -13.73
CA GLU A 40 6.95 8.67 -14.26
C GLU A 40 6.51 9.87 -13.42
N ARG A 41 6.58 9.72 -12.09
CA ARG A 41 6.24 10.74 -11.10
C ARG A 41 4.75 11.02 -10.94
N GLU A 42 3.90 10.26 -11.62
CA GLU A 42 2.46 10.38 -11.47
C GLU A 42 1.89 9.17 -10.72
N THR A 43 1.01 9.42 -9.77
CA THR A 43 0.30 8.34 -9.10
C THR A 43 -0.71 7.75 -10.07
N VAL A 44 -0.55 6.47 -10.39
CA VAL A 44 -1.45 5.76 -11.31
C VAL A 44 -2.39 4.82 -10.58
N VAL A 45 -2.06 4.41 -9.37
CA VAL A 45 -2.91 3.59 -8.51
C VAL A 45 -2.73 4.06 -7.09
N ASP A 46 -3.84 4.28 -6.40
CA ASP A 46 -3.85 4.58 -4.97
C ASP A 46 -5.19 4.10 -4.43
N ILE A 47 -5.22 2.83 -4.00
CA ILE A 47 -6.44 2.14 -3.61
C ILE A 47 -6.28 1.44 -2.28
N TRP A 48 -7.39 1.27 -1.57
CA TRP A 48 -7.46 0.58 -0.29
C TRP A 48 -8.85 -0.02 -0.13
N GLY A 49 -8.98 -0.99 0.75
CA GLY A 49 -10.27 -1.59 1.02
C GLY A 49 -10.24 -2.60 2.14
N GLY A 50 -11.41 -3.10 2.49
CA GLY A 50 -11.58 -4.06 3.56
C GLY A 50 -11.57 -3.41 4.94
N PHE A 51 -10.96 -4.09 5.90
CA PHE A 51 -10.96 -3.70 7.30
C PHE A 51 -9.54 -3.62 7.85
N ALA A 52 -9.37 -2.78 8.87
CA ALA A 52 -8.09 -2.58 9.54
C ALA A 52 -7.87 -3.61 10.67
N ASP A 53 -8.86 -4.43 11.00
CA ASP A 53 -8.80 -5.42 12.08
C ASP A 53 -9.46 -6.74 11.69
N GLU A 54 -9.05 -7.83 12.34
CA GLU A 54 -9.62 -9.15 12.11
C GLU A 54 -11.09 -9.24 12.46
N ALA A 55 -11.51 -8.49 13.47
CA ALA A 55 -12.91 -8.47 13.91
C ALA A 55 -13.83 -7.76 12.92
N ARG A 56 -13.26 -7.12 11.89
CA ARG A 56 -13.99 -6.39 10.85
C ARG A 56 -14.87 -5.30 11.43
N THR A 57 -14.36 -4.61 12.45
CA THR A 57 -15.07 -3.51 13.13
C THR A 57 -14.63 -2.14 12.66
N ARG A 58 -13.39 -2.01 12.15
CA ARG A 58 -12.83 -0.75 11.68
C ARG A 58 -12.56 -0.83 10.19
N PRO A 59 -13.30 -0.06 9.35
CA PRO A 59 -13.03 -0.02 7.93
C PRO A 59 -11.61 0.48 7.64
N TRP A 60 -11.00 -0.05 6.59
CA TRP A 60 -9.74 0.50 6.11
C TRP A 60 -10.02 1.84 5.44
N GLU A 61 -9.29 2.86 5.83
CA GLU A 61 -9.44 4.21 5.29
C GLU A 61 -8.15 4.63 4.57
N GLU A 62 -8.20 5.76 3.86
CA GLU A 62 -7.07 6.26 3.08
C GLU A 62 -5.79 6.35 3.91
N ASN A 63 -5.89 6.76 5.16
CA ASN A 63 -4.75 6.99 6.04
C ASN A 63 -4.53 5.87 7.06
N THR A 64 -5.14 4.71 6.85
CA THR A 64 -4.93 3.59 7.76
C THR A 64 -3.48 3.12 7.68
N ILE A 65 -2.88 2.90 8.84
CA ILE A 65 -1.52 2.39 8.96
C ILE A 65 -1.54 1.03 9.62
N VAL A 66 -0.59 0.19 9.23
CA VAL A 66 -0.44 -1.15 9.79
C VAL A 66 1.03 -1.44 10.05
N ASN A 67 1.28 -2.42 10.90
CA ASN A 67 2.64 -2.89 11.14
C ASN A 67 3.16 -3.59 9.88
N VAL A 68 4.30 -3.15 9.39
CA VAL A 68 4.89 -3.68 8.15
C VAL A 68 6.05 -4.65 8.39
N TYR A 69 6.35 -4.92 9.65
CA TYR A 69 7.39 -5.89 10.04
C TYR A 69 8.70 -5.66 9.27
N SER A 70 9.19 -6.67 8.55
CA SER A 70 10.49 -6.61 7.87
C SER A 70 10.57 -5.63 6.70
N THR A 71 9.45 -5.13 6.21
CA THR A 71 9.46 -4.04 5.23
C THR A 71 10.18 -2.80 5.78
N THR A 72 10.23 -2.69 7.11
CA THR A 72 11.00 -1.65 7.80
C THR A 72 12.48 -1.63 7.38
N LYS A 73 13.02 -2.77 6.96
CA LYS A 73 14.41 -2.84 6.46
C LYS A 73 14.61 -1.95 5.24
N THR A 74 13.59 -1.80 4.41
CA THR A 74 13.62 -0.90 3.26
C THR A 74 13.80 0.54 3.73
N MET A 75 13.10 0.93 4.79
CA MET A 75 13.21 2.29 5.35
C MET A 75 14.59 2.52 5.95
N THR A 76 15.16 1.50 6.59
CA THR A 76 16.52 1.57 7.11
C THR A 76 17.53 1.78 5.97
N ALA A 77 17.37 1.04 4.88
CA ALA A 77 18.22 1.19 3.70
C ALA A 77 18.09 2.60 3.09
N LEU A 78 16.88 3.10 2.97
CA LEU A 78 16.65 4.46 2.47
C LEU A 78 17.31 5.50 3.35
N THR A 79 17.25 5.33 4.67
CA THR A 79 17.88 6.24 5.62
C THR A 79 19.41 6.24 5.42
N ALA A 80 20.01 5.06 5.24
CA ALA A 80 21.44 4.95 4.98
C ALA A 80 21.82 5.64 3.67
N LEU A 81 21.01 5.47 2.63
CA LEU A 81 21.25 6.13 1.35
C LEU A 81 21.16 7.64 1.46
N LEU A 82 20.20 8.14 2.24
CA LEU A 82 20.06 9.57 2.48
C LEU A 82 21.29 10.14 3.19
N VAL A 83 21.80 9.43 4.20
CA VAL A 83 22.98 9.85 4.94
C VAL A 83 24.21 9.84 4.03
N ALA A 84 24.32 8.83 3.15
CA ALA A 84 25.40 8.75 2.16
C ALA A 84 25.31 9.92 1.16
N ASP A 85 24.09 10.25 0.72
CA ASP A 85 23.87 11.37 -0.20
C ASP A 85 24.30 12.69 0.41
N ARG A 86 24.17 12.82 1.72
CA ARG A 86 24.62 14.02 2.45
C ARG A 86 26.13 14.00 2.76
N GLY A 87 26.84 12.99 2.33
CA GLY A 87 28.28 12.88 2.52
C GLY A 87 28.72 12.44 3.91
N GLU A 88 27.79 11.99 4.74
CA GLU A 88 28.08 11.56 6.13
C GLU A 88 28.34 10.08 6.26
N LEU A 89 28.14 9.30 5.19
CA LEU A 89 28.36 7.86 5.17
C LEU A 89 28.95 7.47 3.81
N ASP A 90 29.97 6.61 3.84
CA ASP A 90 30.61 6.08 2.65
C ASP A 90 30.48 4.56 2.67
N PHE A 91 29.95 3.98 1.61
CA PHE A 91 29.79 2.52 1.49
C PHE A 91 31.07 1.83 1.00
N ASP A 92 32.05 2.58 0.48
CA ASP A 92 33.34 2.08 0.04
C ASP A 92 34.37 2.19 1.16
#